data_fe467a47df57d2c9df5092b5341b093d
#
_entry.id   fe467a47df57d2c9df5092b5341b093d
#
_cell.length_a   1.000
_cell.length_b   1.000
_cell.length_c   1.000
_cell.angle_alpha   90.00
_cell.angle_beta   90.00
_cell.angle_gamma   90.00
#
_symmetry.space_group_name_H-M   'P 1'
#
loop_
_entity.id
_entity.type
_entity.pdbx_description
1 polymer ?
#
loop_
_entity_poly.entity_id
_entity_poly.type
_entity_poly.pdbx_seq_one_letter_code
_entity_poly.pdbx_strand_id
1 'polypeptide(L)'
;MARRLPSIPPVLPGFAHIHVLGSGGFADVFLYEQNMPRRQVAVKVMLSEVVNDQVRQMFQAEANLMAQLSAHPSILTVYQASVSADGRPYLVMELCSSALSERYRRERIPVAEVLRIAVKIGSAIETAHRAGVLHRDIKPSNILLTAYGHPVLSDFGIASTLTEFETTESVGMSIPWSAPEVLMDETPGSVGSEVWSFAATVYSLLAGRSPFEIPGESNKSADLIGRINRAKAQPIGRSDVPRSLEQLLQRAMSRKTDARPRSVIELVRELQAIETELGVPQTPIEVEMDDWAMATVSDFDDRTRVRAIDSAVAPRAGRRRRRAAAVVGDSRVGTILTQSNRRAVDRQAGNRASSAAGSGSARQNSARQSSQRGSSGTEPTTQHRGVRALVWSLIAAAVLVLGLGTATTIVLIRANSTDIPKVTDISARSNSDSVQFTWADPGVRPGDQYQVTTGDGQSSIQSTRTYSVDATNGQRVCITVTVNREGKTGAASTEKCVEFSG
;
A
#
# COMPACT_ATOMS: atom_id res chain seq x y z
N MET A 1 -24.93 -2.01 -12.64
CA MET A 1 -25.18 -1.58 -11.26
C MET A 1 -25.49 -0.10 -11.27
N ALA A 2 -26.55 0.35 -10.60
CA ALA A 2 -26.84 1.77 -10.45
C ALA A 2 -25.70 2.41 -9.65
N ARG A 3 -25.13 3.50 -10.13
CA ARG A 3 -24.07 4.25 -9.44
C ARG A 3 -24.70 4.85 -8.18
N ARG A 4 -24.16 4.56 -6.99
CA ARG A 4 -24.58 5.18 -5.73
C ARG A 4 -24.45 6.71 -5.84
N LEU A 5 -25.39 7.44 -5.28
CA LEU A 5 -25.25 8.88 -5.15
C LEU A 5 -24.14 9.23 -4.17
N PRO A 6 -23.35 10.30 -4.42
CA PRO A 6 -22.35 10.78 -3.49
C PRO A 6 -22.97 11.11 -2.12
N SER A 7 -22.21 10.88 -1.07
CA SER A 7 -22.59 11.33 0.28
C SER A 7 -22.57 12.86 0.37
N ILE A 8 -23.21 13.40 1.40
CA ILE A 8 -23.16 14.83 1.70
C ILE A 8 -21.70 15.21 2.04
N PRO A 9 -21.10 16.23 1.41
CA PRO A 9 -19.76 16.67 1.73
C PRO A 9 -19.70 17.21 3.18
N PRO A 10 -18.73 16.77 4.01
CA PRO A 10 -18.62 17.27 5.38
C PRO A 10 -18.17 18.73 5.41
N VAL A 11 -18.59 19.45 6.45
CA VAL A 11 -18.05 20.78 6.77
C VAL A 11 -16.67 20.57 7.41
N LEU A 12 -15.63 21.09 6.75
CA LEU A 12 -14.24 20.98 7.21
C LEU A 12 -13.69 22.36 7.57
N PRO A 13 -13.21 22.59 8.80
CA PRO A 13 -12.63 23.87 9.20
C PRO A 13 -11.44 24.23 8.31
N GLY A 14 -11.47 25.43 7.73
CA GLY A 14 -10.40 25.92 6.84
C GLY A 14 -10.49 25.42 5.40
N PHE A 15 -11.58 24.75 5.01
CA PHE A 15 -11.82 24.27 3.64
C PHE A 15 -13.22 24.65 3.17
N ALA A 16 -13.34 25.06 1.92
CA ALA A 16 -14.61 25.32 1.25
C ALA A 16 -14.88 24.25 0.20
N HIS A 17 -16.02 23.56 0.31
CA HIS A 17 -16.44 22.56 -0.69
C HIS A 17 -16.74 23.21 -2.03
N ILE A 18 -16.31 22.57 -3.13
CA ILE A 18 -16.58 23.03 -4.50
C ILE A 18 -17.51 22.04 -5.20
N HIS A 19 -17.08 20.79 -5.44
CA HIS A 19 -17.91 19.75 -6.05
C HIS A 19 -17.36 18.34 -5.78
N VAL A 20 -18.09 17.32 -6.23
CA VAL A 20 -17.71 15.91 -6.14
C VAL A 20 -16.75 15.55 -7.28
N LEU A 21 -15.60 14.95 -6.97
CA LEU A 21 -14.65 14.43 -7.96
C LEU A 21 -14.95 12.98 -8.33
N GLY A 22 -15.41 12.18 -7.37
CA GLY A 22 -15.72 10.78 -7.60
C GLY A 22 -16.41 10.12 -6.41
N SER A 23 -17.06 8.97 -6.66
CA SER A 23 -17.73 8.16 -5.64
C SER A 23 -17.31 6.72 -5.77
N GLY A 24 -16.84 6.11 -4.68
CA GLY A 24 -16.40 4.72 -4.57
C GLY A 24 -17.27 3.89 -3.61
N GLY A 25 -16.91 2.63 -3.42
CA GLY A 25 -17.61 1.73 -2.49
C GLY A 25 -17.46 2.12 -1.02
N PHE A 26 -16.30 2.65 -0.63
CA PHE A 26 -15.95 2.92 0.78
C PHE A 26 -15.76 4.42 1.07
N ALA A 27 -15.54 5.24 0.05
CA ALA A 27 -15.27 6.66 0.21
C ALA A 27 -15.75 7.46 -1.00
N ASP A 28 -16.03 8.73 -0.78
CA ASP A 28 -16.24 9.72 -1.83
C ASP A 28 -15.07 10.71 -1.85
N VAL A 29 -14.74 11.21 -3.03
CA VAL A 29 -13.68 12.20 -3.23
C VAL A 29 -14.32 13.52 -3.68
N PHE A 30 -14.01 14.57 -2.95
CA PHE A 30 -14.54 15.92 -3.18
C PHE A 30 -13.42 16.88 -3.51
N LEU A 31 -13.71 17.89 -4.31
CA LEU A 31 -12.87 19.07 -4.49
C LEU A 31 -13.18 20.08 -3.40
N TYR A 32 -12.14 20.51 -2.69
CA TYR A 32 -12.20 21.63 -1.75
C TYR A 32 -11.17 22.70 -2.10
N GLU A 33 -11.44 23.92 -1.71
CA GLU A 33 -10.44 24.98 -1.63
C GLU A 33 -9.97 25.10 -0.18
N GLN A 34 -8.71 24.90 0.08
CA GLN A 34 -8.06 25.19 1.37
C GLN A 34 -7.86 26.69 1.51
N ASN A 35 -8.22 27.27 2.67
CA ASN A 35 -8.18 28.73 2.87
C ASN A 35 -6.77 29.26 3.13
N MET A 36 -5.96 28.48 3.87
CA MET A 36 -4.58 28.89 4.24
C MET A 36 -3.65 27.64 4.34
N PRO A 37 -2.62 27.54 3.48
CA PRO A 37 -2.43 28.34 2.27
C PRO A 37 -3.53 28.08 1.25
N ARG A 38 -3.88 29.09 0.45
CA ARG A 38 -4.96 28.97 -0.52
C ARG A 38 -4.56 28.06 -1.67
N ARG A 39 -5.25 26.92 -1.82
CA ARG A 39 -5.07 25.95 -2.91
C ARG A 39 -6.26 25.04 -3.05
N GLN A 40 -6.44 24.46 -4.24
CA GLN A 40 -7.39 23.38 -4.46
C GLN A 40 -6.77 22.05 -4.04
N VAL A 41 -7.57 21.23 -3.38
CA VAL A 41 -7.18 19.93 -2.85
C VAL A 41 -8.28 18.90 -3.12
N ALA A 42 -7.89 17.64 -3.28
CA ALA A 42 -8.81 16.53 -3.25
C ALA A 42 -8.97 16.04 -1.80
N VAL A 43 -10.20 15.80 -1.38
CA VAL A 43 -10.51 15.30 -0.04
C VAL A 43 -11.28 13.99 -0.18
N LYS A 44 -10.64 12.88 0.21
CA LYS A 44 -11.24 11.54 0.29
C LYS A 44 -11.90 11.39 1.65
N VAL A 45 -13.21 11.18 1.67
CA VAL A 45 -14.02 11.08 2.88
C VAL A 45 -14.62 9.69 2.96
N MET A 46 -14.41 8.98 4.06
CA MET A 46 -15.00 7.67 4.29
C MET A 46 -16.51 7.77 4.43
N LEU A 47 -17.22 6.75 3.97
CA LEU A 47 -18.69 6.68 4.13
C LEU A 47 -19.04 6.38 5.60
N SER A 48 -20.10 7.03 6.10
CA SER A 48 -20.58 6.82 7.46
C SER A 48 -20.91 5.36 7.77
N GLU A 49 -21.47 4.66 6.78
CA GLU A 49 -21.93 3.27 6.88
C GLU A 49 -20.80 2.27 7.09
N VAL A 50 -19.59 2.60 6.67
CA VAL A 50 -18.41 1.71 6.81
C VAL A 50 -17.51 2.09 7.98
N VAL A 51 -17.77 3.22 8.65
CA VAL A 51 -16.90 3.72 9.72
C VAL A 51 -17.21 2.98 11.03
N ASN A 52 -16.25 2.16 11.47
CA ASN A 52 -16.16 1.59 12.80
C ASN A 52 -14.77 1.84 13.40
N ASP A 53 -14.50 1.44 14.63
CA ASP A 53 -13.23 1.70 15.29
C ASP A 53 -12.05 1.02 14.59
N GLN A 54 -12.25 -0.17 14.05
CA GLN A 54 -11.25 -0.89 13.29
C GLN A 54 -10.90 -0.15 11.99
N VAL A 55 -11.90 0.31 11.23
CA VAL A 55 -11.73 1.11 10.02
C VAL A 55 -10.99 2.42 10.32
N ARG A 56 -11.29 3.07 11.47
CA ARG A 56 -10.56 4.28 11.89
C ARG A 56 -9.08 4.01 12.16
N GLN A 57 -8.76 2.91 12.86
CA GLN A 57 -7.37 2.53 13.12
C GLN A 57 -6.62 2.22 11.83
N MET A 58 -7.25 1.47 10.92
CA MET A 58 -6.69 1.15 9.61
C MET A 58 -6.46 2.42 8.78
N PHE A 59 -7.45 3.31 8.73
CA PHE A 59 -7.33 4.60 8.05
C PHE A 59 -6.16 5.43 8.59
N GLN A 60 -5.96 5.46 9.91
CA GLN A 60 -4.86 6.19 10.52
C GLN A 60 -3.50 5.56 10.19
N ALA A 61 -3.41 4.24 10.19
CA ALA A 61 -2.20 3.52 9.79
C ALA A 61 -1.83 3.83 8.32
N GLU A 62 -2.82 3.83 7.40
CA GLU A 62 -2.61 4.22 6.00
C GLU A 62 -2.16 5.67 5.87
N ALA A 63 -2.88 6.58 6.51
CA ALA A 63 -2.53 7.99 6.42
C ALA A 63 -1.08 8.24 6.86
N ASN A 64 -0.63 7.58 7.93
CA ASN A 64 0.76 7.65 8.38
C ASN A 64 1.73 7.06 7.36
N LEU A 65 1.39 5.91 6.77
CA LEU A 65 2.17 5.26 5.74
C LEU A 65 2.26 6.11 4.47
N MET A 66 1.12 6.61 3.99
CA MET A 66 1.07 7.49 2.83
C MET A 66 1.88 8.77 3.06
N ALA A 67 1.86 9.33 4.29
CA ALA A 67 2.67 10.50 4.63
C ALA A 67 4.18 10.20 4.54
N GLN A 68 4.63 9.02 4.97
CA GLN A 68 6.03 8.59 4.83
C GLN A 68 6.44 8.38 3.37
N LEU A 69 5.59 7.72 2.58
CA LEU A 69 5.86 7.41 1.18
C LEU A 69 5.67 8.61 0.25
N SER A 70 4.91 9.65 0.66
CA SER A 70 4.59 10.82 -0.17
C SER A 70 5.79 11.76 -0.45
N ALA A 71 6.97 11.46 0.10
CA ALA A 71 8.22 12.08 -0.32
C ALA A 71 8.66 11.63 -1.74
N HIS A 72 8.18 10.48 -2.20
CA HIS A 72 8.48 9.97 -3.54
C HIS A 72 7.69 10.76 -4.61
N PRO A 73 8.33 11.25 -5.69
CA PRO A 73 7.67 12.12 -6.68
C PRO A 73 6.54 11.45 -7.47
N SER A 74 6.52 10.12 -7.53
CA SER A 74 5.46 9.35 -8.20
C SER A 74 4.52 8.63 -7.22
N ILE A 75 4.43 9.09 -5.98
CA ILE A 75 3.40 8.71 -5.00
C ILE A 75 2.55 9.94 -4.70
N LEU A 76 1.22 9.76 -4.64
CA LEU A 76 0.29 10.85 -4.38
C LEU A 76 0.59 11.53 -3.05
N THR A 77 0.79 12.86 -3.08
CA THR A 77 1.09 13.64 -1.88
C THR A 77 -0.12 13.75 -0.98
N VAL A 78 0.04 13.33 0.27
CA VAL A 78 -0.93 13.53 1.35
C VAL A 78 -0.54 14.76 2.17
N TYR A 79 -1.48 15.67 2.34
CA TYR A 79 -1.25 16.91 3.09
C TYR A 79 -1.71 16.82 4.54
N GLN A 80 -2.82 16.13 4.78
CA GLN A 80 -3.44 16.04 6.09
C GLN A 80 -4.38 14.84 6.17
N ALA A 81 -4.47 14.23 7.34
CA ALA A 81 -5.51 13.27 7.70
C ALA A 81 -6.21 13.73 8.98
N SER A 82 -7.54 13.61 9.06
CA SER A 82 -8.30 13.99 10.26
C SER A 82 -9.68 13.35 10.25
N VAL A 83 -10.50 13.71 11.25
CA VAL A 83 -11.90 13.29 11.38
C VAL A 83 -12.79 14.53 11.32
N SER A 84 -13.84 14.49 10.51
CA SER A 84 -14.81 15.57 10.36
C SER A 84 -15.74 15.66 11.58
N ALA A 85 -16.48 16.76 11.71
CA ALA A 85 -17.40 16.96 12.82
C ALA A 85 -18.52 15.91 12.90
N ASP A 86 -18.88 15.29 11.78
CA ASP A 86 -19.84 14.19 11.70
C ASP A 86 -19.21 12.79 11.94
N GLY A 87 -17.95 12.74 12.38
CA GLY A 87 -17.25 11.52 12.77
C GLY A 87 -16.62 10.72 11.63
N ARG A 88 -16.66 11.22 10.37
CA ARG A 88 -16.07 10.55 9.22
C ARG A 88 -14.57 10.86 9.08
N PRO A 89 -13.69 9.85 8.97
CA PRO A 89 -12.30 10.06 8.62
C PRO A 89 -12.16 10.65 7.21
N TYR A 90 -11.22 11.58 7.04
CA TYR A 90 -10.92 12.17 5.73
C TYR A 90 -9.43 12.38 5.53
N LEU A 91 -9.01 12.32 4.25
CA LEU A 91 -7.65 12.51 3.79
C LEU A 91 -7.60 13.69 2.81
N VAL A 92 -6.79 14.69 3.11
CA VAL A 92 -6.53 15.84 2.21
C VAL A 92 -5.27 15.53 1.41
N MET A 93 -5.38 15.57 0.10
CA MET A 93 -4.32 15.17 -0.82
C MET A 93 -4.20 16.10 -2.01
N GLU A 94 -3.11 15.97 -2.75
CA GLU A 94 -2.89 16.71 -3.99
C GLU A 94 -4.04 16.48 -4.98
N LEU A 95 -4.47 17.56 -5.62
CA LEU A 95 -5.46 17.48 -6.70
C LEU A 95 -4.79 16.96 -7.96
N CYS A 96 -5.15 15.75 -8.34
CA CYS A 96 -4.68 15.09 -9.54
C CYS A 96 -5.83 14.76 -10.50
N SER A 97 -5.51 14.55 -11.76
CA SER A 97 -6.46 14.14 -12.79
C SER A 97 -6.50 12.63 -12.94
N SER A 98 -7.68 12.03 -12.98
CA SER A 98 -7.92 10.63 -13.34
C SER A 98 -7.96 10.38 -14.86
N ALA A 99 -7.55 11.35 -15.67
CA ALA A 99 -7.66 11.30 -17.13
C ALA A 99 -7.03 10.04 -17.74
N LEU A 100 -5.96 9.48 -17.15
CA LEU A 100 -5.30 8.27 -17.66
C LEU A 100 -6.24 7.06 -17.64
N SER A 101 -7.09 6.92 -16.62
CA SER A 101 -8.03 5.80 -16.48
C SER A 101 -9.11 5.75 -17.55
N GLU A 102 -9.46 6.91 -18.10
CA GLU A 102 -10.40 7.03 -19.22
C GLU A 102 -9.67 6.98 -20.57
N ARG A 103 -8.51 7.62 -20.63
CA ARG A 103 -7.72 7.80 -21.82
C ARG A 103 -7.26 6.48 -22.42
N TYR A 104 -6.76 5.53 -21.60
CA TYR A 104 -6.22 4.27 -22.09
C TYR A 104 -7.25 3.40 -22.83
N ARG A 105 -8.55 3.56 -22.51
CA ARG A 105 -9.64 2.83 -23.20
C ARG A 105 -10.10 3.51 -24.50
N ARG A 106 -9.88 4.82 -24.63
CA ARG A 106 -10.37 5.63 -25.75
C ARG A 106 -9.30 5.95 -26.78
N GLU A 107 -8.05 6.03 -26.33
CA GLU A 107 -6.92 6.46 -27.12
C GLU A 107 -5.83 5.41 -27.14
N ARG A 108 -5.08 5.42 -28.25
CA ARG A 108 -3.85 4.65 -28.35
C ARG A 108 -2.72 5.47 -27.74
N ILE A 109 -2.34 5.18 -26.50
CA ILE A 109 -1.22 5.86 -25.84
C ILE A 109 0.09 5.47 -26.53
N PRO A 110 0.98 6.42 -26.89
CA PRO A 110 2.29 6.10 -27.45
C PRO A 110 3.12 5.18 -26.56
N VAL A 111 3.84 4.21 -27.15
CA VAL A 111 4.64 3.23 -26.39
C VAL A 111 5.65 3.91 -25.49
N ALA A 112 6.36 4.94 -25.98
CA ALA A 112 7.32 5.71 -25.18
C ALA A 112 6.68 6.39 -23.95
N GLU A 113 5.44 6.87 -24.09
CA GLU A 113 4.70 7.46 -22.96
C GLU A 113 4.32 6.39 -21.94
N VAL A 114 3.86 5.21 -22.39
CA VAL A 114 3.54 4.09 -21.48
C VAL A 114 4.78 3.61 -20.75
N LEU A 115 5.93 3.48 -21.41
CA LEU A 115 7.20 3.09 -20.79
C LEU A 115 7.62 4.11 -19.73
N ARG A 116 7.56 5.42 -20.05
CA ARG A 116 7.84 6.48 -19.07
C ARG A 116 6.94 6.40 -17.84
N ILE A 117 5.64 6.22 -18.03
CA ILE A 117 4.68 6.03 -16.92
C ILE A 117 5.06 4.78 -16.13
N ALA A 118 5.35 3.68 -16.80
CA ALA A 118 5.69 2.41 -16.16
C ALA A 118 6.97 2.51 -15.33
N VAL A 119 8.04 3.13 -15.84
CA VAL A 119 9.29 3.31 -15.06
C VAL A 119 9.06 4.16 -13.82
N LYS A 120 8.29 5.25 -13.92
CA LYS A 120 7.97 6.13 -12.78
C LYS A 120 7.12 5.43 -11.72
N ILE A 121 6.04 4.79 -12.13
CA ILE A 121 5.14 4.05 -11.21
C ILE A 121 5.83 2.82 -10.63
N GLY A 122 6.62 2.10 -11.44
CA GLY A 122 7.41 0.97 -10.94
C GLY A 122 8.44 1.40 -9.89
N SER A 123 9.05 2.59 -10.03
CA SER A 123 9.92 3.18 -9.00
C SER A 123 9.17 3.45 -7.69
N ALA A 124 7.94 3.97 -7.79
CA ALA A 124 7.07 4.20 -6.63
C ALA A 124 6.71 2.90 -5.91
N ILE A 125 6.33 1.85 -6.67
CA ILE A 125 6.00 0.53 -6.12
C ILE A 125 7.23 -0.08 -5.43
N GLU A 126 8.40 -0.03 -6.07
CA GLU A 126 9.64 -0.54 -5.46
C GLU A 126 10.00 0.19 -4.17
N THR A 127 9.80 1.52 -4.11
CA THR A 127 10.02 2.30 -2.88
C THR A 127 9.09 1.84 -1.76
N ALA A 128 7.82 1.57 -2.07
CA ALA A 128 6.88 1.00 -1.10
C ALA A 128 7.31 -0.40 -0.63
N HIS A 129 7.77 -1.26 -1.55
CA HIS A 129 8.26 -2.61 -1.21
C HIS A 129 9.48 -2.57 -0.29
N ARG A 130 10.41 -1.64 -0.49
CA ARG A 130 11.56 -1.43 0.41
C ARG A 130 11.15 -0.96 1.79
N ALA A 131 10.06 -0.20 1.88
CA ALA A 131 9.45 0.18 3.15
C ALA A 131 8.61 -0.96 3.79
N GLY A 132 8.59 -2.17 3.20
CA GLY A 132 7.84 -3.32 3.68
C GLY A 132 6.34 -3.26 3.38
N VAL A 133 5.93 -2.44 2.41
CA VAL A 133 4.54 -2.17 2.08
C VAL A 133 4.17 -2.71 0.71
N LEU A 134 3.05 -3.44 0.65
CA LEU A 134 2.41 -3.84 -0.60
C LEU A 134 1.26 -2.87 -0.91
N HIS A 135 1.12 -2.50 -2.18
CA HIS A 135 0.04 -1.62 -2.64
C HIS A 135 -1.33 -2.34 -2.71
N ARG A 136 -1.35 -3.60 -3.12
CA ARG A 136 -2.50 -4.53 -3.22
C ARG A 136 -3.59 -4.17 -4.23
N ASP A 137 -3.56 -2.96 -4.81
CA ASP A 137 -4.58 -2.52 -5.78
C ASP A 137 -3.97 -1.75 -6.97
N ILE A 138 -2.89 -2.31 -7.57
CA ILE A 138 -2.23 -1.71 -8.72
C ILE A 138 -3.09 -1.91 -9.98
N LYS A 139 -3.61 -0.79 -10.51
CA LYS A 139 -4.48 -0.76 -11.70
C LYS A 139 -4.46 0.62 -12.36
N PRO A 140 -4.89 0.77 -13.63
CA PRO A 140 -4.86 2.06 -14.33
C PRO A 140 -5.63 3.18 -13.64
N SER A 141 -6.72 2.88 -12.90
CA SER A 141 -7.52 3.90 -12.21
C SER A 141 -6.81 4.51 -11.00
N ASN A 142 -5.80 3.83 -10.45
CA ASN A 142 -5.01 4.31 -9.33
C ASN A 142 -3.72 5.01 -9.78
N ILE A 143 -3.51 5.17 -11.11
CA ILE A 143 -2.46 6.02 -11.68
C ILE A 143 -3.09 7.34 -12.09
N LEU A 144 -2.80 8.38 -11.33
CA LEU A 144 -3.28 9.74 -11.56
C LEU A 144 -2.20 10.58 -12.23
N LEU A 145 -2.59 11.72 -12.77
CA LEU A 145 -1.66 12.70 -13.33
C LEU A 145 -1.72 13.99 -12.50
N THR A 146 -0.59 14.49 -12.06
CA THR A 146 -0.47 15.81 -11.44
C THR A 146 -0.83 16.91 -12.46
N ALA A 147 -0.96 18.15 -12.01
CA ALA A 147 -1.19 19.33 -12.88
C ALA A 147 -0.08 19.48 -13.95
N TYR A 148 1.10 18.91 -13.74
CA TYR A 148 2.23 18.93 -14.67
C TYR A 148 2.31 17.68 -15.56
N GLY A 149 1.31 16.78 -15.51
CA GLY A 149 1.30 15.53 -16.28
C GLY A 149 2.27 14.47 -15.76
N HIS A 150 2.73 14.60 -14.52
CA HIS A 150 3.56 13.59 -13.87
C HIS A 150 2.69 12.47 -13.32
N PRO A 151 2.99 11.17 -13.59
CA PRO A 151 2.20 10.07 -13.09
C PRO A 151 2.50 9.82 -11.60
N VAL A 152 1.44 9.68 -10.83
CA VAL A 152 1.50 9.36 -9.39
C VAL A 152 0.59 8.18 -9.06
N LEU A 153 1.03 7.32 -8.18
CA LEU A 153 0.29 6.18 -7.66
C LEU A 153 -0.51 6.60 -6.43
N SER A 154 -1.81 6.32 -6.44
CA SER A 154 -2.77 6.63 -5.37
C SER A 154 -3.37 5.37 -4.78
N ASP A 155 -4.10 5.52 -3.67
CA ASP A 155 -4.92 4.46 -3.07
C ASP A 155 -4.13 3.19 -2.71
N PHE A 156 -3.10 3.34 -1.87
CA PHE A 156 -2.44 2.20 -1.22
C PHE A 156 -3.48 1.40 -0.42
N GLY A 157 -3.60 0.13 -0.76
CA GLY A 157 -4.75 -0.73 -0.50
C GLY A 157 -5.11 -1.08 0.94
N ILE A 158 -5.71 -0.12 1.68
CA ILE A 158 -6.45 -0.44 2.91
C ILE A 158 -7.77 -1.11 2.61
N ALA A 159 -8.39 -0.76 1.50
CA ALA A 159 -9.65 -1.39 1.08
C ALA A 159 -9.52 -2.91 0.95
N SER A 160 -8.35 -3.45 0.64
CA SER A 160 -8.15 -4.91 0.55
C SER A 160 -8.18 -5.62 1.90
N THR A 161 -7.76 -4.96 2.97
CA THR A 161 -7.91 -5.48 4.34
C THR A 161 -9.35 -5.35 4.88
N LEU A 162 -10.13 -4.40 4.36
CA LEU A 162 -11.55 -4.26 4.69
C LEU A 162 -12.41 -5.31 3.97
N THR A 163 -12.03 -5.72 2.76
CA THR A 163 -12.74 -6.78 2.00
C THR A 163 -12.51 -8.18 2.54
N GLU A 164 -11.50 -8.41 3.37
CA GLU A 164 -11.37 -9.67 4.11
C GLU A 164 -12.52 -9.87 5.13
N PHE A 165 -13.28 -8.81 5.46
CA PHE A 165 -14.40 -8.85 6.42
C PHE A 165 -15.79 -8.73 5.78
N GLU A 166 -15.90 -8.33 4.52
CA GLU A 166 -17.19 -8.21 3.83
C GLU A 166 -17.24 -9.13 2.61
N THR A 167 -18.17 -10.05 2.68
CA THR A 167 -18.59 -11.03 1.70
C THR A 167 -18.48 -10.60 0.23
N THR A 168 -17.84 -11.45 -0.55
CA THR A 168 -17.99 -11.90 -1.96
C THR A 168 -18.47 -10.92 -3.06
N GLU A 169 -19.16 -9.84 -2.78
CA GLU A 169 -19.68 -8.93 -3.83
C GLU A 169 -18.78 -7.72 -4.14
N SER A 170 -17.90 -7.32 -3.22
CA SER A 170 -16.98 -6.18 -3.41
C SER A 170 -15.69 -6.55 -4.17
N VAL A 171 -15.39 -7.82 -4.32
CA VAL A 171 -14.21 -8.37 -5.03
C VAL A 171 -14.22 -8.05 -6.54
N GLY A 172 -15.35 -7.59 -7.09
CA GLY A 172 -15.54 -7.43 -8.54
C GLY A 172 -14.73 -6.34 -9.22
N MET A 173 -14.15 -5.34 -8.52
CA MET A 173 -13.61 -4.16 -9.20
C MET A 173 -12.15 -4.25 -9.64
N SER A 174 -11.32 -5.07 -9.01
CA SER A 174 -9.88 -5.19 -9.34
C SER A 174 -9.48 -6.52 -9.95
N ILE A 175 -10.41 -7.47 -10.12
CA ILE A 175 -10.19 -8.81 -10.72
C ILE A 175 -9.32 -8.76 -11.97
N PRO A 176 -9.52 -7.87 -12.96
CA PRO A 176 -8.77 -7.88 -14.22
C PRO A 176 -7.26 -7.74 -14.08
N TRP A 177 -6.77 -7.18 -12.97
CA TRP A 177 -5.35 -6.92 -12.71
C TRP A 177 -4.78 -7.77 -11.56
N SER A 178 -5.63 -8.49 -10.83
CA SER A 178 -5.20 -9.31 -9.70
C SER A 178 -4.50 -10.60 -10.15
N ALA A 179 -3.47 -10.99 -9.41
CA ALA A 179 -2.75 -12.23 -9.66
C ALA A 179 -3.60 -13.45 -9.31
N PRO A 180 -3.42 -14.58 -10.02
CA PRO A 180 -4.24 -15.76 -9.81
C PRO A 180 -4.15 -16.34 -8.41
N GLU A 181 -2.97 -16.31 -7.76
CA GLU A 181 -2.77 -16.78 -6.40
C GLU A 181 -3.51 -15.93 -5.35
N VAL A 182 -3.72 -14.65 -5.65
CA VAL A 182 -4.52 -13.75 -4.80
C VAL A 182 -6.01 -14.00 -5.00
N LEU A 183 -6.44 -14.18 -6.27
CA LEU A 183 -7.85 -14.47 -6.58
C LEU A 183 -8.31 -15.85 -6.09
N MET A 184 -7.39 -16.78 -5.86
CA MET A 184 -7.66 -18.13 -5.36
C MET A 184 -7.44 -18.26 -3.86
N ASP A 185 -7.23 -17.14 -3.14
CA ASP A 185 -6.91 -17.09 -1.70
C ASP A 185 -5.69 -17.95 -1.30
N GLU A 186 -4.77 -18.21 -2.26
CA GLU A 186 -3.53 -18.93 -1.98
C GLU A 186 -2.55 -18.09 -1.16
N THR A 187 -2.65 -16.73 -1.26
CA THR A 187 -1.83 -15.77 -0.52
C THR A 187 -2.56 -14.42 -0.39
N PRO A 188 -2.39 -13.69 0.73
CA PRO A 188 -2.94 -12.34 0.89
C PRO A 188 -2.25 -11.27 0.01
N GLY A 189 -1.22 -11.67 -0.74
CA GLY A 189 -0.40 -10.82 -1.59
C GLY A 189 1.08 -10.97 -1.33
N SER A 190 1.89 -10.65 -2.34
CA SER A 190 3.36 -10.73 -2.30
C SER A 190 3.96 -9.75 -3.32
N VAL A 191 5.28 -9.52 -3.27
CA VAL A 191 5.98 -8.78 -4.32
C VAL A 191 5.72 -9.40 -5.70
N GLY A 192 5.70 -10.74 -5.80
CA GLY A 192 5.41 -11.45 -7.05
C GLY A 192 3.99 -11.22 -7.57
N SER A 193 2.99 -11.10 -6.69
CA SER A 193 1.62 -10.74 -7.11
C SER A 193 1.53 -9.27 -7.56
N GLU A 194 2.33 -8.37 -7.00
CA GLU A 194 2.38 -6.98 -7.45
C GLU A 194 3.14 -6.79 -8.76
N VAL A 195 4.17 -7.59 -9.02
CA VAL A 195 4.81 -7.67 -10.35
C VAL A 195 3.78 -8.06 -11.43
N TRP A 196 2.90 -9.01 -11.12
CA TRP A 196 1.78 -9.37 -12.01
C TRP A 196 0.83 -8.19 -12.23
N SER A 197 0.32 -7.59 -11.15
CA SER A 197 -0.66 -6.49 -11.23
C SER A 197 -0.09 -5.27 -11.96
N PHE A 198 1.19 -4.97 -11.74
CA PHE A 198 1.89 -3.92 -12.43
C PHE A 198 2.05 -4.23 -13.94
N ALA A 199 2.46 -5.44 -14.31
CA ALA A 199 2.54 -5.87 -15.70
C ALA A 199 1.17 -5.84 -16.40
N ALA A 200 0.10 -6.29 -15.72
CA ALA A 200 -1.27 -6.22 -16.20
C ALA A 200 -1.74 -4.78 -16.42
N THR A 201 -1.29 -3.86 -15.56
CA THR A 201 -1.55 -2.42 -15.69
C THR A 201 -0.84 -1.83 -16.92
N VAL A 202 0.46 -2.10 -17.08
CA VAL A 202 1.24 -1.65 -18.25
C VAL A 202 0.64 -2.22 -19.55
N TYR A 203 0.30 -3.53 -19.56
CA TYR A 203 -0.41 -4.14 -20.68
C TYR A 203 -1.69 -3.36 -21.01
N SER A 204 -2.48 -3.01 -19.99
CA SER A 204 -3.75 -2.32 -20.19
C SER A 204 -3.57 -0.94 -20.84
N LEU A 205 -2.54 -0.19 -20.44
CA LEU A 205 -2.20 1.10 -21.03
C LEU A 205 -1.80 0.97 -22.52
N LEU A 206 -1.17 -0.14 -22.89
CA LEU A 206 -0.80 -0.43 -24.29
C LEU A 206 -2.01 -0.92 -25.10
N ALA A 207 -2.77 -1.87 -24.58
CA ALA A 207 -3.80 -2.61 -25.31
C ALA A 207 -5.19 -1.95 -25.29
N GLY A 208 -5.42 -0.96 -24.42
CA GLY A 208 -6.74 -0.34 -24.23
C GLY A 208 -7.75 -1.22 -23.49
N ARG A 209 -7.33 -2.37 -22.99
CA ARG A 209 -8.14 -3.36 -22.25
C ARG A 209 -7.28 -4.16 -21.29
N SER A 210 -7.91 -4.86 -20.34
CA SER A 210 -7.16 -5.75 -19.45
C SER A 210 -6.61 -6.98 -20.19
N PRO A 211 -5.53 -7.63 -19.68
CA PRO A 211 -4.84 -8.73 -20.39
C PRO A 211 -5.73 -9.94 -20.72
N PHE A 212 -6.75 -10.19 -19.92
CA PHE A 212 -7.63 -11.36 -19.99
C PHE A 212 -9.03 -11.03 -20.50
N GLU A 213 -9.28 -9.77 -20.86
CA GLU A 213 -10.50 -9.30 -21.49
C GLU A 213 -10.49 -9.70 -22.98
N ILE A 214 -11.54 -10.38 -23.44
CA ILE A 214 -11.71 -10.75 -24.84
C ILE A 214 -12.83 -9.90 -25.44
N PRO A 215 -12.54 -9.06 -26.43
CA PRO A 215 -13.56 -8.26 -27.10
C PRO A 215 -14.63 -9.15 -27.72
N GLY A 216 -15.89 -8.80 -27.51
CA GLY A 216 -17.03 -9.53 -28.06
C GLY A 216 -17.45 -10.78 -27.30
N GLU A 217 -16.68 -11.18 -26.26
CA GLU A 217 -17.05 -12.29 -25.38
C GLU A 217 -17.56 -11.81 -24.01
N SER A 218 -18.07 -12.75 -23.20
CA SER A 218 -18.39 -12.48 -21.81
C SER A 218 -17.13 -12.19 -21.02
N ASN A 219 -17.10 -11.05 -20.35
CA ASN A 219 -16.01 -10.58 -19.46
C ASN A 219 -16.52 -10.41 -18.02
N LYS A 220 -17.49 -11.26 -17.61
CA LYS A 220 -17.96 -11.29 -16.23
C LYS A 220 -16.86 -11.81 -15.29
N SER A 221 -17.00 -11.53 -14.01
CA SER A 221 -16.00 -11.90 -12.99
C SER A 221 -15.55 -13.36 -13.06
N ALA A 222 -16.50 -14.30 -13.16
CA ALA A 222 -16.20 -15.74 -13.25
C ALA A 222 -15.39 -16.12 -14.51
N ASP A 223 -15.71 -15.51 -15.66
CA ASP A 223 -15.01 -15.77 -16.92
C ASP A 223 -13.58 -15.23 -16.87
N LEU A 224 -13.42 -14.02 -16.31
CA LEU A 224 -12.11 -13.40 -16.12
C LEU A 224 -11.24 -14.21 -15.15
N ILE A 225 -11.76 -14.61 -13.99
CA ILE A 225 -11.05 -15.44 -13.02
C ILE A 225 -10.57 -16.75 -13.68
N GLY A 226 -11.44 -17.41 -14.45
CA GLY A 226 -11.06 -18.62 -15.17
C GLY A 226 -9.95 -18.41 -16.21
N ARG A 227 -9.90 -17.24 -16.87
CA ARG A 227 -8.82 -16.90 -17.83
C ARG A 227 -7.53 -16.49 -17.13
N ILE A 228 -7.62 -15.71 -16.06
CA ILE A 228 -6.48 -15.29 -15.21
C ILE A 228 -5.79 -16.52 -14.64
N ASN A 229 -6.56 -17.50 -14.13
CA ASN A 229 -5.98 -18.72 -13.57
C ASN A 229 -5.19 -19.54 -14.61
N ARG A 230 -5.57 -19.47 -15.89
CA ARG A 230 -4.78 -20.07 -16.99
C ARG A 230 -3.56 -19.23 -17.39
N ALA A 231 -3.46 -17.99 -16.93
CA ALA A 231 -2.36 -17.04 -17.20
C ALA A 231 -2.02 -16.90 -18.69
N LYS A 232 -3.03 -16.97 -19.57
CA LYS A 232 -2.84 -16.78 -21.01
C LYS A 232 -3.40 -15.42 -21.43
N ALA A 233 -2.57 -14.39 -21.32
CA ALA A 233 -2.92 -13.05 -21.75
C ALA A 233 -3.18 -12.99 -23.25
N GLN A 234 -4.10 -12.12 -23.68
CA GLN A 234 -4.36 -11.86 -25.08
C GLN A 234 -3.19 -11.10 -25.72
N PRO A 235 -2.92 -11.26 -27.02
CA PRO A 235 -1.95 -10.41 -27.72
C PRO A 235 -2.34 -8.93 -27.63
N ILE A 236 -1.34 -8.04 -27.51
CA ILE A 236 -1.59 -6.59 -27.52
C ILE A 236 -2.16 -6.13 -28.85
N GLY A 237 -1.72 -6.75 -29.95
CA GLY A 237 -2.25 -6.51 -31.29
C GLY A 237 -1.84 -5.16 -31.88
N ARG A 238 -0.71 -4.59 -31.44
CA ARG A 238 -0.14 -3.33 -31.94
C ARG A 238 1.20 -3.58 -32.63
N SER A 239 1.35 -3.09 -33.85
CA SER A 239 2.59 -3.23 -34.64
C SER A 239 3.74 -2.35 -34.14
N ASP A 240 3.42 -1.28 -33.38
CA ASP A 240 4.39 -0.35 -32.77
C ASP A 240 4.90 -0.81 -31.40
N VAL A 241 4.36 -1.90 -30.85
CA VAL A 241 4.83 -2.50 -29.60
C VAL A 241 5.90 -3.54 -29.92
N PRO A 242 7.13 -3.40 -29.38
CA PRO A 242 8.19 -4.37 -29.58
C PRO A 242 7.81 -5.75 -29.03
N ARG A 243 8.27 -6.79 -29.70
CA ARG A 243 8.07 -8.18 -29.21
C ARG A 243 8.72 -8.43 -27.86
N SER A 244 9.86 -7.78 -27.60
CA SER A 244 10.56 -7.80 -26.31
C SER A 244 9.66 -7.32 -25.17
N LEU A 245 8.93 -6.22 -25.37
CA LEU A 245 7.98 -5.68 -24.40
C LEU A 245 6.81 -6.65 -24.15
N GLU A 246 6.21 -7.19 -25.21
CA GLU A 246 5.10 -8.14 -25.06
C GLU A 246 5.54 -9.41 -24.34
N GLN A 247 6.73 -9.96 -24.66
CA GLN A 247 7.30 -11.12 -23.98
C GLN A 247 7.62 -10.84 -22.50
N LEU A 248 8.14 -9.66 -22.19
CA LEU A 248 8.41 -9.24 -20.82
C LEU A 248 7.13 -9.21 -20.01
N LEU A 249 6.07 -8.57 -20.52
CA LEU A 249 4.76 -8.51 -19.83
C LEU A 249 4.15 -9.89 -19.68
N GLN A 250 4.21 -10.77 -20.69
CA GLN A 250 3.73 -12.15 -20.60
C GLN A 250 4.50 -12.94 -19.53
N ARG A 251 5.83 -12.79 -19.43
CA ARG A 251 6.65 -13.42 -18.39
C ARG A 251 6.28 -12.90 -17.01
N ALA A 252 6.10 -11.59 -16.84
CA ALA A 252 5.69 -10.99 -15.59
C ALA A 252 4.28 -11.42 -15.14
N MET A 253 3.43 -11.83 -16.10
CA MET A 253 2.10 -12.43 -15.85
C MET A 253 2.11 -13.97 -15.97
N SER A 254 3.21 -14.63 -15.64
CA SER A 254 3.29 -16.09 -15.58
C SER A 254 2.51 -16.65 -14.39
N ARG A 255 1.83 -17.81 -14.57
CA ARG A 255 1.12 -18.50 -13.46
C ARG A 255 2.09 -18.89 -12.34
N LYS A 256 3.29 -19.35 -12.72
CA LYS A 256 4.35 -19.67 -11.79
C LYS A 256 5.04 -18.38 -11.32
N THR A 257 4.99 -18.10 -10.05
CA THR A 257 5.60 -16.91 -9.43
C THR A 257 7.10 -16.85 -9.68
N ASP A 258 7.80 -17.98 -9.63
CA ASP A 258 9.25 -18.08 -9.85
C ASP A 258 9.69 -17.74 -11.28
N ALA A 259 8.78 -17.78 -12.25
CA ALA A 259 9.06 -17.40 -13.64
C ALA A 259 8.93 -15.89 -13.87
N ARG A 260 8.35 -15.14 -12.91
CA ARG A 260 8.21 -13.68 -12.97
C ARG A 260 9.53 -13.00 -12.58
N PRO A 261 9.74 -11.73 -12.95
CA PRO A 261 10.77 -10.90 -12.33
C PRO A 261 10.65 -10.95 -10.80
N ARG A 262 11.79 -11.04 -10.11
CA ARG A 262 11.83 -11.22 -8.64
C ARG A 262 11.38 -9.98 -7.88
N SER A 263 11.47 -8.81 -8.50
CA SER A 263 11.11 -7.51 -7.93
C SER A 263 10.57 -6.59 -9.02
N VAL A 264 9.90 -5.52 -8.62
CA VAL A 264 9.42 -4.51 -9.55
C VAL A 264 10.60 -3.75 -10.17
N ILE A 265 11.70 -3.53 -9.44
CA ILE A 265 12.89 -2.87 -9.98
C ILE A 265 13.57 -3.70 -11.08
N GLU A 266 13.53 -5.03 -11.00
CA GLU A 266 14.00 -5.90 -12.08
C GLU A 266 13.19 -5.70 -13.35
N LEU A 267 11.84 -5.70 -13.23
CA LEU A 267 10.95 -5.40 -14.34
C LEU A 267 11.17 -4.00 -14.91
N VAL A 268 11.36 -2.98 -14.07
CA VAL A 268 11.63 -1.59 -14.47
C VAL A 268 12.92 -1.47 -15.27
N ARG A 269 14.00 -2.17 -14.88
CA ARG A 269 15.27 -2.17 -15.62
C ARG A 269 15.11 -2.78 -17.01
N GLU A 270 14.30 -3.81 -17.15
CA GLU A 270 14.00 -4.38 -18.46
C GLU A 270 13.13 -3.44 -19.32
N LEU A 271 12.20 -2.69 -18.72
CA LEU A 271 11.47 -1.62 -19.42
C LEU A 271 12.41 -0.51 -19.91
N GLN A 272 13.43 -0.11 -19.13
CA GLN A 272 14.46 0.83 -19.57
C GLN A 272 15.33 0.28 -20.73
N ALA A 273 15.62 -1.02 -20.72
CA ALA A 273 16.31 -1.65 -21.85
C ALA A 273 15.47 -1.57 -23.14
N ILE A 274 14.15 -1.68 -23.02
CA ILE A 274 13.22 -1.52 -24.15
C ILE A 274 13.14 -0.04 -24.59
N GLU A 275 13.20 0.95 -23.67
CA GLU A 275 13.35 2.36 -24.06
C GLU A 275 14.59 2.55 -24.94
N THR A 276 15.71 1.92 -24.57
CA THR A 276 16.94 1.97 -25.37
C THR A 276 16.77 1.26 -26.72
N GLU A 277 16.12 0.10 -26.77
CA GLU A 277 15.79 -0.63 -28.02
C GLU A 277 14.99 0.25 -28.99
N LEU A 278 14.06 1.06 -28.46
CA LEU A 278 13.23 1.99 -29.23
C LEU A 278 13.96 3.29 -29.59
N GLY A 279 15.18 3.51 -29.13
CA GLY A 279 15.94 4.75 -29.34
C GLY A 279 15.37 5.97 -28.63
N VAL A 280 14.57 5.75 -27.55
CA VAL A 280 14.07 6.84 -26.70
C VAL A 280 14.96 7.00 -25.47
N PRO A 281 15.06 8.22 -24.90
CA PRO A 281 15.82 8.42 -23.68
C PRO A 281 15.29 7.55 -22.54
N GLN A 282 16.18 6.93 -21.77
CA GLN A 282 15.79 6.19 -20.58
C GLN A 282 15.18 7.11 -19.54
N THR A 283 14.02 6.72 -19.04
CA THR A 283 13.36 7.37 -17.91
C THR A 283 14.15 7.08 -16.63
N PRO A 284 14.57 8.09 -15.84
CA PRO A 284 15.32 7.84 -14.62
C PRO A 284 14.46 7.08 -13.60
N ILE A 285 15.10 6.08 -12.98
CA ILE A 285 14.57 5.36 -11.83
C ILE A 285 14.69 6.28 -10.61
N GLU A 286 13.58 6.43 -9.87
CA GLU A 286 13.50 7.23 -8.67
C GLU A 286 13.21 6.28 -7.50
N VAL A 287 14.26 5.71 -6.93
CA VAL A 287 14.17 4.86 -5.74
C VAL A 287 15.14 5.43 -4.72
N GLU A 288 14.70 5.54 -3.48
CA GLU A 288 15.50 6.07 -2.39
C GLU A 288 16.82 5.31 -2.28
N MET A 289 17.92 6.06 -2.19
CA MET A 289 19.25 5.46 -2.01
C MET A 289 19.45 5.13 -0.53
N ASP A 290 19.92 3.92 -0.26
CA ASP A 290 20.18 3.42 1.11
C ASP A 290 21.14 4.32 1.90
N ASP A 291 22.00 5.08 1.20
CA ASP A 291 23.02 5.97 1.79
C ASP A 291 22.54 7.41 2.06
N TRP A 292 21.30 7.79 1.68
CA TRP A 292 20.83 9.16 1.84
C TRP A 292 20.79 9.60 3.31
N ALA A 293 20.37 8.71 4.20
CA ALA A 293 20.33 8.97 5.64
C ALA A 293 21.74 9.17 6.24
N MET A 294 22.75 8.52 5.68
CA MET A 294 24.15 8.68 6.12
C MET A 294 24.77 9.97 5.60
N ALA A 295 24.41 10.42 4.39
CA ALA A 295 24.87 11.69 3.83
C ALA A 295 24.35 12.90 4.60
N THR A 296 23.11 12.83 5.13
CA THR A 296 22.54 13.92 5.94
C THR A 296 23.17 14.06 7.33
N VAL A 297 23.81 13.01 7.85
CA VAL A 297 24.48 13.07 9.16
C VAL A 297 25.86 13.73 9.06
N SER A 298 26.54 13.65 7.91
CA SER A 298 27.86 14.24 7.69
C SER A 298 27.84 15.74 7.38
N ASP A 299 26.67 16.31 7.04
CA ASP A 299 26.53 17.68 6.56
C ASP A 299 26.00 18.67 7.62
N PHE A 300 26.18 18.32 8.92
CA PHE A 300 25.78 19.22 10.01
C PHE A 300 26.61 20.52 10.08
N ASP A 301 27.77 20.59 9.41
CA ASP A 301 28.64 21.77 9.43
C ASP A 301 28.22 22.87 8.43
N ASP A 302 27.37 22.55 7.43
CA ASP A 302 26.97 23.47 6.35
C ASP A 302 25.55 24.04 6.47
N ARG A 303 24.95 23.96 7.66
CA ARG A 303 23.64 24.57 7.90
C ARG A 303 23.74 26.09 7.90
N THR A 304 22.97 26.71 7.00
CA THR A 304 22.73 28.15 7.02
C THR A 304 22.30 28.59 8.42
N ARG A 305 23.22 29.14 9.19
CA ARG A 305 22.90 29.73 10.52
C ARG A 305 22.13 31.01 10.25
N VAL A 306 20.84 31.01 10.51
CA VAL A 306 20.06 32.23 10.68
C VAL A 306 20.60 32.90 11.95
N ARG A 307 21.44 33.92 11.81
CA ARG A 307 21.84 34.77 12.95
C ARG A 307 20.57 35.43 13.45
N ALA A 308 20.16 35.11 14.65
CA ALA A 308 19.21 35.92 15.38
C ALA A 308 19.78 37.32 15.52
N ILE A 309 19.08 38.32 15.01
CA ILE A 309 19.41 39.74 15.26
C ILE A 309 18.99 39.99 16.69
N ASP A 310 19.96 39.89 17.60
CA ASP A 310 19.79 40.37 18.98
C ASP A 310 19.56 41.88 18.93
N SER A 311 18.33 42.29 19.18
CA SER A 311 17.96 43.66 19.43
C SER A 311 18.55 44.08 20.79
N ALA A 312 19.82 44.46 20.79
CA ALA A 312 20.45 45.05 21.96
C ALA A 312 19.87 46.45 22.22
N VAL A 313 18.97 46.54 23.15
CA VAL A 313 18.57 47.77 23.81
C VAL A 313 19.77 48.30 24.58
N ALA A 314 20.34 49.41 24.12
CA ALA A 314 21.41 50.10 24.78
C ALA A 314 20.91 50.87 26.02
N PRO A 315 21.56 50.77 27.22
CA PRO A 315 21.31 51.68 28.30
C PRO A 315 22.12 52.96 28.10
N ARG A 316 21.44 54.08 28.24
CA ARG A 316 22.04 55.42 28.34
C ARG A 316 22.88 55.54 29.61
N ALA A 317 24.20 55.95 29.50
CA ALA A 317 24.88 56.64 30.57
C ALA A 317 26.07 57.45 30.04
N GLY A 318 26.08 58.75 30.34
CA GLY A 318 27.19 59.45 30.89
C GLY A 318 28.19 60.12 29.93
N ARG A 319 27.86 61.34 29.61
CA ARG A 319 28.65 62.52 29.31
C ARG A 319 30.08 62.57 29.90
N ARG A 320 31.16 62.67 29.04
CA ARG A 320 32.32 63.48 29.36
C ARG A 320 33.01 64.01 28.09
N ARG A 321 33.22 65.38 28.12
CA ARG A 321 33.89 66.24 27.13
C ARG A 321 35.39 65.98 27.07
N ARG A 322 35.98 66.07 25.84
CA ARG A 322 37.15 66.93 25.50
C ARG A 322 37.49 66.80 24.05
N ARG A 323 37.28 67.86 23.33
CA ARG A 323 38.12 68.87 22.62
C ARG A 323 39.17 68.27 21.65
N ALA A 324 38.89 68.59 20.35
CA ALA A 324 39.70 69.36 19.39
C ALA A 324 40.78 68.52 18.67
N ALA A 325 40.84 68.53 17.37
CA ALA A 325 41.14 69.54 16.43
C ALA A 325 40.83 69.10 14.98
N ALA A 326 40.60 70.13 14.20
CA ALA A 326 40.30 70.17 12.77
C ALA A 326 41.41 69.64 11.87
N VAL A 327 41.04 69.29 10.62
CA VAL A 327 41.46 69.81 9.32
C VAL A 327 40.82 68.94 8.23
N VAL A 328 39.84 69.40 7.48
CA VAL A 328 39.79 70.02 6.15
C VAL A 328 40.31 69.08 5.00
N GLY A 329 39.46 68.92 3.98
CA GLY A 329 39.82 68.56 2.63
C GLY A 329 38.94 67.41 2.10
N ASP A 330 37.92 67.64 1.50
CA ASP A 330 37.46 68.14 0.23
C ASP A 330 37.38 67.06 -0.86
N SER A 331 36.20 66.89 -1.31
CA SER A 331 35.70 66.68 -2.70
C SER A 331 35.96 65.44 -3.51
N ARG A 332 34.84 65.02 -4.05
CA ARG A 332 34.52 64.53 -5.41
C ARG A 332 34.47 63.03 -5.62
N VAL A 333 33.25 62.57 -5.80
CA VAL A 333 32.55 62.27 -7.07
C VAL A 333 33.35 61.40 -8.03
N GLY A 334 32.85 60.28 -8.37
CA GLY A 334 33.28 59.49 -9.50
C GLY A 334 32.56 58.15 -9.62
N THR A 335 31.54 58.18 -10.37
CA THR A 335 30.74 57.13 -10.97
C THR A 335 31.59 56.26 -11.94
N ILE A 336 31.11 55.04 -12.19
CA ILE A 336 31.09 54.35 -13.50
C ILE A 336 32.04 53.16 -13.70
N LEU A 337 31.38 52.03 -13.96
CA LEU A 337 31.46 51.05 -15.07
C LEU A 337 32.62 50.05 -15.18
N THR A 338 32.18 48.81 -15.21
CA THR A 338 32.35 47.77 -16.22
C THR A 338 33.73 47.32 -16.71
N GLN A 339 33.75 46.04 -16.93
CA GLN A 339 34.42 45.19 -17.94
C GLN A 339 35.53 44.29 -17.41
N SER A 340 35.22 42.99 -17.46
CA SER A 340 35.66 41.99 -18.44
C SER A 340 37.13 42.07 -18.91
N ASN A 341 37.90 41.02 -18.71
CA ASN A 341 38.60 40.29 -19.77
C ASN A 341 39.44 39.12 -19.22
N ARG A 342 39.18 37.96 -19.72
CA ARG A 342 39.94 37.06 -20.61
C ARG A 342 41.46 37.22 -20.64
N ARG A 343 42.13 36.08 -20.46
CA ARG A 343 43.21 35.43 -21.25
C ARG A 343 44.00 34.53 -20.30
N ALA A 344 44.06 33.25 -20.51
CA ALA A 344 44.61 32.39 -21.55
C ALA A 344 46.16 32.44 -21.66
N VAL A 345 46.69 31.26 -21.90
CA VAL A 345 48.06 30.96 -22.38
C VAL A 345 49.00 30.51 -21.24
N ASP A 346 49.64 29.44 -21.25
CA ASP A 346 49.97 28.29 -22.14
C ASP A 346 51.33 27.73 -21.65
N ARG A 347 51.54 26.45 -21.97
CA ARG A 347 52.86 25.80 -22.13
C ARG A 347 53.64 25.34 -20.91
N GLN A 348 54.26 24.24 -20.85
CA GLN A 348 54.74 23.14 -21.71
C GLN A 348 55.40 22.13 -20.77
N ALA A 349 55.20 20.91 -20.92
CA ALA A 349 55.94 19.90 -21.66
C ALA A 349 57.22 19.34 -21.00
N GLY A 350 57.34 18.07 -21.07
CA GLY A 350 58.59 17.32 -20.99
C GLY A 350 58.49 16.15 -20.02
N ASN A 351 58.40 15.04 -20.45
CA ASN A 351 58.98 14.10 -21.38
C ASN A 351 59.80 13.01 -20.63
N ARG A 352 59.55 11.82 -21.11
CA ARG A 352 60.48 10.64 -21.20
C ARG A 352 60.62 9.78 -19.95
N ALA A 353 60.30 8.61 -20.07
CA ALA A 353 60.65 7.44 -20.90
C ALA A 353 61.43 6.44 -20.09
N SER A 354 61.12 5.31 -20.33
CA SER A 354 61.74 4.03 -20.76
C SER A 354 61.75 2.98 -19.69
N SER A 355 61.18 1.95 -20.06
CA SER A 355 61.65 0.67 -20.66
C SER A 355 62.13 -0.26 -19.56
N ALA A 356 61.93 -1.47 -19.58
CA ALA A 356 61.87 -2.61 -20.44
C ALA A 356 61.73 -3.84 -19.52
N ALA A 357 60.98 -4.77 -19.89
CA ALA A 357 61.31 -6.00 -20.57
C ALA A 357 61.78 -7.17 -19.68
N GLY A 358 61.23 -8.30 -19.97
CA GLY A 358 61.76 -9.61 -19.76
C GLY A 358 60.70 -10.56 -19.22
N SER A 359 59.95 -11.25 -19.98
CA SER A 359 60.19 -12.46 -20.79
C SER A 359 60.43 -13.73 -19.98
N GLY A 360 59.69 -14.70 -20.35
CA GLY A 360 60.06 -16.10 -20.29
C GLY A 360 58.97 -16.97 -19.69
N SER A 361 58.07 -17.54 -20.48
CA SER A 361 58.24 -18.79 -21.24
C SER A 361 58.40 -19.99 -20.33
N ALA A 362 57.57 -20.90 -20.38
CA ALA A 362 57.09 -21.88 -21.27
C ALA A 362 57.03 -23.29 -20.63
N ARG A 363 56.06 -23.97 -21.12
CA ARG A 363 56.07 -25.42 -21.48
C ARG A 363 55.86 -26.44 -20.39
N GLN A 364 54.81 -27.12 -20.58
CA GLN A 364 54.56 -28.40 -21.29
C GLN A 364 54.85 -29.62 -20.44
N ASN A 365 54.00 -30.48 -20.34
CA ASN A 365 53.55 -31.66 -21.08
C ASN A 365 53.11 -32.74 -20.12
N SER A 366 52.03 -33.26 -20.40
CA SER A 366 51.62 -34.52 -21.08
C SER A 366 51.77 -35.74 -20.24
N ALA A 367 50.63 -36.33 -20.03
CA ALA A 367 50.07 -37.48 -20.71
C ALA A 367 50.55 -38.87 -20.21
N ARG A 368 49.57 -39.73 -20.22
CA ARG A 368 49.52 -41.17 -20.44
C ARG A 368 49.48 -42.08 -19.22
N GLN A 369 48.33 -42.67 -19.13
CA GLN A 369 47.98 -44.07 -19.49
C GLN A 369 48.70 -45.11 -18.65
N SER A 370 48.02 -45.97 -18.01
CA SER A 370 47.32 -47.15 -18.43
C SER A 370 47.18 -48.16 -17.28
N SER A 371 46.03 -48.71 -17.24
CA SER A 371 45.72 -50.13 -17.30
C SER A 371 45.97 -51.03 -16.07
N GLN A 372 44.88 -51.57 -15.68
CA GLN A 372 44.54 -53.00 -15.59
C GLN A 372 44.74 -53.77 -14.27
N ARG A 373 43.64 -54.38 -13.94
CA ARG A 373 43.44 -55.72 -13.30
C ARG A 373 43.82 -55.76 -11.82
N GLY A 374 43.02 -56.24 -10.97
CA GLY A 374 42.01 -57.26 -10.98
C GLY A 374 41.74 -57.70 -9.56
N SER A 375 40.64 -58.31 -9.42
CA SER A 375 40.21 -59.35 -8.48
C SER A 375 39.72 -58.95 -7.09
N SER A 376 38.44 -59.22 -6.99
CA SER A 376 37.79 -60.00 -5.95
C SER A 376 37.93 -59.61 -4.48
N GLY A 377 36.79 -59.37 -3.89
CA GLY A 377 36.63 -59.80 -2.50
C GLY A 377 35.69 -58.94 -1.67
N THR A 378 34.46 -59.45 -1.56
CA THR A 378 33.69 -59.46 -0.31
C THR A 378 33.10 -58.10 0.18
N GLU A 379 31.81 -57.95 0.03
CA GLU A 379 30.95 -57.15 0.89
C GLU A 379 31.25 -57.36 2.37
N PRO A 380 31.00 -56.29 3.16
CA PRO A 380 29.82 -56.42 3.99
C PRO A 380 28.91 -55.16 4.00
N THR A 381 27.68 -55.42 3.71
CA THR A 381 26.50 -54.68 4.14
C THR A 381 26.56 -54.37 5.63
N THR A 382 26.62 -53.07 5.99
CA THR A 382 26.00 -52.53 7.21
C THR A 382 26.27 -51.03 7.30
N GLN A 383 25.36 -50.16 6.86
CA GLN A 383 25.25 -48.76 7.35
C GLN A 383 24.00 -48.02 6.89
N HIS A 384 22.82 -48.64 6.84
CA HIS A 384 21.58 -47.94 6.62
C HIS A 384 20.56 -47.94 7.77
N ARG A 385 20.93 -48.50 8.93
CA ARG A 385 20.02 -48.47 10.10
C ARG A 385 20.09 -47.19 10.92
N GLY A 386 21.23 -46.50 10.96
CA GLY A 386 21.41 -45.27 11.77
C GLY A 386 20.67 -44.06 11.22
N VAL A 387 20.65 -43.87 9.90
CA VAL A 387 20.03 -42.70 9.27
C VAL A 387 18.52 -42.74 9.35
N ARG A 388 17.92 -43.94 9.22
CA ARG A 388 16.46 -44.10 9.36
C ARG A 388 15.99 -43.84 10.80
N ALA A 389 16.74 -44.25 11.82
CA ALA A 389 16.44 -43.98 13.22
C ALA A 389 16.49 -42.47 13.52
N LEU A 390 17.45 -41.74 12.94
CA LEU A 390 17.61 -40.29 13.13
C LEU A 390 16.50 -39.53 12.42
N VAL A 391 16.06 -39.93 11.23
CA VAL A 391 14.91 -39.33 10.51
C VAL A 391 13.60 -39.58 11.27
N TRP A 392 13.37 -40.75 11.79
CA TRP A 392 12.18 -41.06 12.60
C TRP A 392 12.17 -40.32 13.93
N SER A 393 13.32 -40.10 14.57
CA SER A 393 13.40 -39.27 15.78
C SER A 393 13.11 -37.79 15.53
N LEU A 394 13.57 -37.23 14.39
CA LEU A 394 13.26 -35.85 14.00
C LEU A 394 11.77 -35.66 13.64
N ILE A 395 11.18 -36.65 12.96
CA ILE A 395 9.73 -36.62 12.67
C ILE A 395 8.92 -36.69 13.97
N ALA A 396 9.29 -37.56 14.89
CA ALA A 396 8.62 -37.69 16.19
C ALA A 396 8.76 -36.39 17.02
N ALA A 397 9.93 -35.74 17.02
CA ALA A 397 10.15 -34.45 17.67
C ALA A 397 9.31 -33.33 17.01
N ALA A 398 9.24 -33.30 15.70
CA ALA A 398 8.41 -32.31 14.97
C ALA A 398 6.90 -32.48 15.25
N VAL A 399 6.41 -33.71 15.29
CA VAL A 399 5.01 -34.02 15.65
C VAL A 399 4.71 -33.63 17.11
N LEU A 400 5.66 -33.84 18.01
CA LEU A 400 5.51 -33.49 19.43
C LEU A 400 5.50 -31.95 19.62
N VAL A 401 6.33 -31.22 18.90
CA VAL A 401 6.35 -29.74 18.91
C VAL A 401 5.06 -29.18 18.29
N LEU A 402 4.58 -29.74 17.18
CA LEU A 402 3.30 -29.37 16.58
C LEU A 402 2.12 -29.70 17.52
N GLY A 403 2.13 -30.87 18.18
CA GLY A 403 1.10 -31.25 19.13
C GLY A 403 1.07 -30.38 20.37
N LEU A 404 2.23 -29.99 20.91
CA LEU A 404 2.34 -29.05 22.05
C LEU A 404 1.95 -27.63 21.62
N GLY A 405 2.33 -27.18 20.40
CA GLY A 405 1.93 -25.89 19.85
C GLY A 405 0.42 -25.75 19.69
N THR A 406 -0.25 -26.77 19.14
CA THR A 406 -1.72 -26.79 18.99
C THR A 406 -2.44 -26.88 20.34
N ALA A 407 -1.94 -27.67 21.29
CA ALA A 407 -2.51 -27.78 22.64
C ALA A 407 -2.39 -26.44 23.40
N THR A 408 -1.25 -25.75 23.33
CA THR A 408 -1.06 -24.43 23.95
C THR A 408 -1.94 -23.37 23.31
N THR A 409 -2.12 -23.41 21.98
CA THR A 409 -3.01 -22.45 21.27
C THR A 409 -4.47 -22.68 21.66
N ILE A 410 -4.92 -23.93 21.72
CA ILE A 410 -6.29 -24.27 22.16
C ILE A 410 -6.54 -23.90 23.63
N VAL A 411 -5.55 -24.09 24.51
CA VAL A 411 -5.64 -23.68 25.91
C VAL A 411 -5.66 -22.18 26.06
N LEU A 412 -4.86 -21.42 25.29
CA LEU A 412 -4.85 -19.96 25.27
C LEU A 412 -6.17 -19.39 24.71
N ILE A 413 -6.75 -20.00 23.65
CA ILE A 413 -8.03 -19.59 23.09
C ILE A 413 -9.15 -19.89 24.11
N ARG A 414 -9.14 -21.02 24.79
CA ARG A 414 -10.11 -21.34 25.84
C ARG A 414 -9.96 -20.46 27.09
N ALA A 415 -8.75 -20.14 27.51
CA ALA A 415 -8.50 -19.25 28.65
C ALA A 415 -8.98 -17.81 28.39
N ASN A 416 -8.96 -17.36 27.13
CA ASN A 416 -9.43 -16.01 26.77
C ASN A 416 -10.94 -15.90 26.56
N SER A 417 -11.65 -17.00 26.33
CA SER A 417 -13.11 -17.00 26.11
C SER A 417 -13.93 -17.32 27.38
N THR A 418 -13.32 -17.84 28.43
CA THR A 418 -14.02 -18.23 29.68
C THR A 418 -14.26 -17.08 30.68
N ASP A 419 -13.77 -15.88 30.38
CA ASP A 419 -13.88 -14.74 31.29
C ASP A 419 -15.09 -13.83 31.01
N ILE A 420 -15.85 -14.05 29.92
CA ILE A 420 -17.06 -13.31 29.58
C ILE A 420 -18.28 -14.17 29.95
N PRO A 421 -19.13 -13.69 30.88
CA PRO A 421 -20.24 -14.49 31.36
C PRO A 421 -21.32 -14.65 30.26
N LYS A 422 -21.97 -15.82 30.26
CA LYS A 422 -23.10 -16.12 29.38
C LYS A 422 -24.42 -15.73 30.04
N VAL A 423 -25.30 -15.06 29.27
CA VAL A 423 -26.65 -14.75 29.73
C VAL A 423 -27.48 -16.03 29.77
N THR A 424 -28.11 -16.29 30.95
CA THR A 424 -29.08 -17.34 31.18
C THR A 424 -30.41 -16.68 31.56
N ASP A 425 -31.49 -17.43 31.60
CA ASP A 425 -32.79 -17.02 32.15
C ASP A 425 -33.40 -15.74 31.54
N ILE A 426 -33.67 -15.80 30.23
CA ILE A 426 -34.41 -14.75 29.54
C ILE A 426 -35.89 -14.97 29.74
N SER A 427 -36.58 -14.00 30.37
CA SER A 427 -38.02 -13.93 30.50
C SER A 427 -38.62 -12.93 29.52
N ALA A 428 -39.85 -13.15 29.10
CA ALA A 428 -40.57 -12.24 28.21
C ALA A 428 -41.96 -11.94 28.75
N ARG A 429 -42.42 -10.70 28.52
CA ARG A 429 -43.77 -10.23 28.83
C ARG A 429 -44.36 -9.50 27.66
N SER A 430 -45.60 -9.81 27.29
CA SER A 430 -46.33 -9.06 26.25
C SER A 430 -46.98 -7.83 26.90
N ASN A 431 -46.78 -6.68 26.28
CA ASN A 431 -47.52 -5.44 26.55
C ASN A 431 -48.47 -5.19 25.37
N SER A 432 -49.24 -4.09 25.39
CA SER A 432 -50.28 -3.80 24.39
C SER A 432 -49.78 -3.81 22.93
N ASP A 433 -48.53 -3.39 22.67
CA ASP A 433 -47.96 -3.21 21.30
C ASP A 433 -46.55 -3.78 21.13
N SER A 434 -46.01 -4.43 22.18
CA SER A 434 -44.62 -4.90 22.17
C SER A 434 -44.37 -6.10 23.06
N VAL A 435 -43.33 -6.87 22.79
CA VAL A 435 -42.79 -7.90 23.66
C VAL A 435 -41.57 -7.37 24.37
N GLN A 436 -41.59 -7.32 25.71
CA GLN A 436 -40.45 -6.93 26.53
C GLN A 436 -39.71 -8.18 27.03
N PHE A 437 -38.43 -8.28 26.69
CA PHE A 437 -37.50 -9.31 27.17
C PHE A 437 -36.70 -8.76 28.34
N THR A 438 -36.49 -9.58 29.38
CA THR A 438 -35.69 -9.22 30.57
C THR A 438 -34.83 -10.43 30.95
N TRP A 439 -33.58 -10.20 31.36
CA TRP A 439 -32.66 -11.25 31.78
C TRP A 439 -31.96 -10.93 33.09
N ALA A 440 -31.53 -11.99 33.78
CA ALA A 440 -30.78 -11.90 35.03
C ALA A 440 -29.37 -11.38 34.76
N ASP A 441 -28.76 -10.74 35.76
CA ASP A 441 -27.37 -10.30 35.68
C ASP A 441 -26.43 -11.52 35.64
N PRO A 442 -25.68 -11.73 34.55
CA PRO A 442 -24.75 -12.86 34.46
C PRO A 442 -23.42 -12.60 35.16
N GLY A 443 -23.25 -11.49 35.90
CA GLY A 443 -21.98 -11.08 36.50
C GLY A 443 -21.12 -10.21 35.60
N VAL A 444 -21.74 -9.22 34.94
CA VAL A 444 -21.04 -8.27 34.07
C VAL A 444 -20.17 -7.31 34.88
N ARG A 445 -19.05 -6.85 34.25
CA ARG A 445 -18.17 -5.83 34.83
C ARG A 445 -18.60 -4.42 34.39
N PRO A 446 -18.19 -3.36 35.09
CA PRO A 446 -18.41 -1.99 34.62
C PRO A 446 -17.78 -1.83 33.22
N GLY A 447 -18.58 -1.39 32.24
CA GLY A 447 -18.15 -1.24 30.83
C GLY A 447 -18.60 -2.39 29.92
N ASP A 448 -19.09 -3.50 30.44
CA ASP A 448 -19.69 -4.56 29.61
C ASP A 448 -21.01 -4.09 29.01
N GLN A 449 -21.34 -4.56 27.82
CA GLN A 449 -22.58 -4.26 27.11
C GLN A 449 -23.26 -5.56 26.68
N TYR A 450 -24.59 -5.49 26.50
CA TYR A 450 -25.39 -6.59 25.98
C TYR A 450 -25.62 -6.36 24.48
N GLN A 451 -25.32 -7.34 23.67
CA GLN A 451 -25.74 -7.39 22.27
C GLN A 451 -26.95 -8.30 22.17
N VAL A 452 -28.07 -7.74 21.77
CA VAL A 452 -29.33 -8.46 21.55
C VAL A 452 -29.49 -8.65 20.04
N THR A 453 -29.67 -9.89 19.61
CA THR A 453 -29.91 -10.22 18.20
C THR A 453 -31.32 -10.80 18.09
N THR A 454 -32.14 -10.23 17.23
CA THR A 454 -33.49 -10.65 16.93
C THR A 454 -33.53 -11.76 15.89
N GLY A 455 -34.60 -12.53 15.80
CA GLY A 455 -34.73 -13.67 14.89
C GLY A 455 -34.68 -13.30 13.40
N ASP A 456 -34.86 -12.02 13.04
CA ASP A 456 -34.67 -11.44 11.71
C ASP A 456 -33.22 -11.02 11.42
N GLY A 457 -32.29 -11.25 12.37
CA GLY A 457 -30.86 -10.96 12.22
C GLY A 457 -30.46 -9.54 12.57
N GLN A 458 -31.36 -8.68 13.05
CA GLN A 458 -31.00 -7.35 13.53
C GLN A 458 -30.30 -7.46 14.90
N SER A 459 -29.23 -6.68 15.09
CA SER A 459 -28.48 -6.65 16.35
C SER A 459 -28.47 -5.24 16.94
N SER A 460 -28.75 -5.15 18.26
CA SER A 460 -28.71 -3.90 19.02
C SER A 460 -27.79 -4.06 20.23
N ILE A 461 -26.99 -3.03 20.52
CA ILE A 461 -26.09 -2.99 21.68
C ILE A 461 -26.69 -2.06 22.72
N GLN A 462 -26.76 -2.54 23.96
CA GLN A 462 -27.34 -1.78 25.09
C GLN A 462 -26.67 -2.11 26.42
N SER A 463 -26.80 -1.22 27.37
CA SER A 463 -26.30 -1.40 28.75
C SER A 463 -27.37 -1.88 29.75
N THR A 464 -28.66 -1.92 29.34
CA THR A 464 -29.78 -2.34 30.18
C THR A 464 -30.08 -3.81 29.99
N ARG A 465 -30.68 -4.43 30.99
CA ARG A 465 -31.08 -5.86 30.98
C ARG A 465 -32.52 -6.07 30.49
N THR A 466 -33.02 -5.10 29.72
CA THR A 466 -34.38 -5.14 29.16
C THR A 466 -34.34 -4.71 27.71
N TYR A 467 -35.06 -5.39 26.82
CA TYR A 467 -35.16 -5.07 25.41
C TYR A 467 -36.61 -5.24 24.96
N SER A 468 -37.14 -4.27 24.24
CA SER A 468 -38.53 -4.29 23.75
C SER A 468 -38.52 -4.37 22.22
N VAL A 469 -39.36 -5.19 21.66
CA VAL A 469 -39.58 -5.37 20.22
C VAL A 469 -41.07 -5.15 19.95
N ASP A 470 -41.37 -4.22 19.05
CA ASP A 470 -42.75 -4.01 18.59
C ASP A 470 -43.19 -5.24 17.79
N ALA A 471 -44.40 -5.72 18.07
CA ALA A 471 -44.95 -6.93 17.48
C ALA A 471 -46.43 -6.79 17.17
N THR A 472 -46.85 -7.44 16.09
CA THR A 472 -48.25 -7.55 15.69
C THR A 472 -48.86 -8.86 16.18
N ASN A 473 -50.17 -8.88 16.42
CA ASN A 473 -50.85 -10.05 16.95
C ASN A 473 -50.61 -11.31 16.09
N GLY A 474 -50.19 -12.40 16.73
CA GLY A 474 -49.79 -13.65 16.06
C GLY A 474 -48.32 -13.69 15.57
N GLN A 475 -47.55 -12.62 15.76
CA GLN A 475 -46.15 -12.60 15.38
C GLN A 475 -45.26 -13.32 16.41
N ARG A 476 -44.37 -14.21 15.93
CA ARG A 476 -43.38 -14.87 16.76
C ARG A 476 -42.10 -14.02 16.82
N VAL A 477 -41.74 -13.55 18.02
CA VAL A 477 -40.54 -12.75 18.26
C VAL A 477 -39.50 -13.60 18.98
N CYS A 478 -38.32 -13.73 18.43
CA CYS A 478 -37.18 -14.46 19.00
C CYS A 478 -36.01 -13.54 19.25
N ILE A 479 -35.29 -13.71 20.38
CA ILE A 479 -34.04 -13.00 20.66
C ILE A 479 -32.94 -13.93 21.17
N THR A 480 -31.70 -13.58 20.91
CA THR A 480 -30.48 -14.09 21.58
C THR A 480 -29.74 -12.93 22.22
N VAL A 481 -29.10 -13.13 23.36
CA VAL A 481 -28.35 -12.10 24.08
C VAL A 481 -26.94 -12.59 24.33
N THR A 482 -25.94 -11.76 23.97
CA THR A 482 -24.53 -11.97 24.25
C THR A 482 -23.97 -10.83 25.07
N VAL A 483 -22.98 -11.11 25.93
CA VAL A 483 -22.24 -10.06 26.65
C VAL A 483 -21.04 -9.68 25.83
N ASN A 484 -20.82 -8.38 25.66
CA ASN A 484 -19.69 -7.79 24.93
C ASN A 484 -18.79 -7.06 25.91
N ARG A 485 -17.49 -7.43 25.97
CA ARG A 485 -16.48 -6.86 26.85
C ARG A 485 -15.28 -6.41 26.02
N GLU A 486 -14.98 -5.11 26.01
CA GLU A 486 -13.82 -4.54 25.29
C GLU A 486 -13.72 -5.02 23.82
N GLY A 487 -14.88 -5.09 23.12
CA GLY A 487 -14.93 -5.53 21.72
C GLY A 487 -14.87 -7.06 21.53
N LYS A 488 -14.84 -7.86 22.62
CA LYS A 488 -14.91 -9.32 22.54
C LYS A 488 -16.31 -9.79 22.88
N THR A 489 -16.89 -10.60 22.01
CA THR A 489 -18.24 -11.16 22.18
C THR A 489 -18.16 -12.49 22.93
N GLY A 490 -18.95 -12.62 24.01
CA GLY A 490 -19.07 -13.85 24.77
C GLY A 490 -19.96 -14.90 24.10
N ALA A 491 -20.22 -16.00 24.80
CA ALA A 491 -21.11 -17.05 24.30
C ALA A 491 -22.57 -16.55 24.26
N ALA A 492 -23.27 -16.81 23.16
CA ALA A 492 -24.70 -16.45 23.02
C ALA A 492 -25.57 -17.22 23.99
N SER A 493 -26.63 -16.56 24.47
CA SER A 493 -27.69 -17.22 25.24
C SER A 493 -28.39 -18.28 24.40
N THR A 494 -29.20 -19.10 25.05
CA THR A 494 -30.24 -19.86 24.32
C THR A 494 -31.25 -18.88 23.74
N GLU A 495 -31.70 -19.16 22.50
CA GLU A 495 -32.73 -18.35 21.85
C GLU A 495 -34.04 -18.42 22.65
N LYS A 496 -34.63 -17.25 22.91
CA LYS A 496 -35.94 -17.14 23.56
C LYS A 496 -36.94 -16.60 22.55
N CYS A 497 -37.98 -17.40 22.31
CA CYS A 497 -39.07 -17.03 21.41
C CYS A 497 -40.38 -16.90 22.17
N VAL A 498 -41.24 -15.96 21.80
CA VAL A 498 -42.58 -15.73 22.30
C VAL A 498 -43.51 -15.38 21.15
N GLU A 499 -44.74 -15.94 21.17
CA GLU A 499 -45.80 -15.50 20.25
C GLU A 499 -46.53 -14.34 20.90
N PHE A 500 -46.62 -13.24 20.18
CA PHE A 500 -47.34 -12.05 20.67
C PHE A 500 -48.83 -12.28 20.53
N SER A 501 -49.53 -12.30 21.66
CA SER A 501 -50.97 -12.29 21.75
C SER A 501 -51.38 -10.98 22.43
N GLY A 502 -51.82 -10.02 21.61
CA GLY A 502 -52.32 -8.72 22.07
C GLY A 502 -53.66 -8.78 22.75
#